data_b41c23de07bccc389290c9e97b6da55c
#
_entry.id   b41c23de07bccc389290c9e97b6da55c
#
_cell.length_a   1.000
_cell.length_b   1.000
_cell.length_c   1.000
_cell.angle_alpha   90.00
_cell.angle_beta   90.00
_cell.angle_gamma   90.00
#
_symmetry.space_group_name_H-M   'P 1'
#
loop_
_entity.id
_entity.type
_entity.pdbx_description
1 polymer ?
#
loop_
_entity_poly.entity_id
_entity_poly.type
_entity_poly.pdbx_seq_one_letter_code
_entity_poly.pdbx_strand_id
1 'polypeptide(L)'
;MLKIMIRGDLLIYTNNGIKRIDKLTKADYIYTNNKTFVEIDEINKINVKNYYLYKIKTFYNIDNYYLGGTNKIYCIQNIPYDIKIKDCQSFVENNTRICLPTFINTSDLTEFDYIGFPYNNDNNDNNNDNDNNDNNYRFQGLVLMKQTTFNLNNNLNKATIDFLISYLDKNEIRYEMFNNNITTTIKFNLDDIKLLTMTEINNLNYNQVKMLIKGFEELNSTISTTEKSLFFQLKNIYFKVGILLSANYMNNNYVIKIPPQTETNYFIYNNYIWFKIKKIVKTQVNYNGPLLSLKLKNNDKFLSEIGFIS
;
A
#
# COMPACT_ATOMS: atom_id res chain seq x y z
N MET A 1 -3.86 20.53 23.52
CA MET A 1 -3.71 19.32 22.67
C MET A 1 -3.02 19.77 21.38
N LEU A 2 -1.82 19.28 21.11
CA LEU A 2 -1.09 19.62 19.88
C LEU A 2 -1.86 19.00 18.70
N LYS A 3 -2.28 19.84 17.76
CA LYS A 3 -3.02 19.37 16.58
C LYS A 3 -2.03 18.75 15.59
N ILE A 4 -2.36 17.59 15.05
CA ILE A 4 -1.64 16.97 13.93
C ILE A 4 -1.74 17.94 12.74
N MET A 5 -0.61 18.30 12.13
CA MET A 5 -0.53 19.29 11.06
C MET A 5 0.05 18.64 9.80
N ILE A 6 -0.78 18.39 8.80
CA ILE A 6 -0.46 17.60 7.61
C ILE A 6 -0.80 18.37 6.35
N ARG A 7 0.04 18.25 5.32
CA ARG A 7 -0.27 18.78 3.99
C ARG A 7 -1.42 17.98 3.35
N GLY A 8 -2.24 18.68 2.57
CA GLY A 8 -3.43 18.12 1.97
C GLY A 8 -3.20 17.03 0.91
N ASP A 9 -1.98 16.85 0.45
CA ASP A 9 -1.61 15.85 -0.55
C ASP A 9 -1.23 14.48 0.04
N LEU A 10 -1.12 14.34 1.37
CA LEU A 10 -0.86 13.06 2.02
C LEU A 10 -2.00 12.09 1.78
N LEU A 11 -1.66 10.84 1.45
CA LEU A 11 -2.64 9.77 1.24
C LEU A 11 -2.93 9.04 2.55
N ILE A 12 -4.22 8.79 2.80
CA ILE A 12 -4.74 8.12 3.99
C ILE A 12 -5.50 6.86 3.57
N TYR A 13 -5.35 5.79 4.33
CA TYR A 13 -6.06 4.53 4.12
C TYR A 13 -7.48 4.61 4.70
N THR A 14 -8.47 4.45 3.83
CA THR A 14 -9.89 4.49 4.19
C THR A 14 -10.60 3.17 3.83
N ASN A 15 -11.81 2.99 4.36
CA ASN A 15 -12.67 1.88 3.98
C ASN A 15 -13.01 1.86 2.47
N ASN A 16 -12.96 3.01 1.80
CA ASN A 16 -13.22 3.16 0.37
C ASN A 16 -11.93 3.27 -0.47
N GLY A 17 -10.82 2.70 0.03
CA GLY A 17 -9.51 2.79 -0.61
C GLY A 17 -8.66 3.95 -0.09
N ILE A 18 -7.68 4.34 -0.90
CA ILE A 18 -6.71 5.36 -0.51
C ILE A 18 -7.18 6.71 -1.01
N LYS A 19 -7.28 7.70 -0.10
CA LYS A 19 -7.70 9.06 -0.40
C LYS A 19 -6.69 10.10 0.08
N ARG A 20 -6.59 11.20 -0.65
CA ARG A 20 -5.87 12.39 -0.15
C ARG A 20 -6.60 12.94 1.07
N ILE A 21 -5.84 13.40 2.07
CA ILE A 21 -6.43 13.95 3.30
C ILE A 21 -7.32 15.17 3.03
N ASP A 22 -7.02 15.98 2.00
CA ASP A 22 -7.84 17.14 1.61
C ASP A 22 -9.16 16.76 0.90
N LYS A 23 -9.35 15.47 0.59
CA LYS A 23 -10.56 14.91 -0.03
C LYS A 23 -11.36 14.03 0.92
N LEU A 24 -10.91 13.89 2.17
CA LEU A 24 -11.67 13.18 3.18
C LEU A 24 -12.94 13.92 3.56
N THR A 25 -13.97 13.15 3.88
CA THR A 25 -15.26 13.63 4.39
C THR A 25 -15.61 12.88 5.68
N LYS A 26 -16.60 13.33 6.43
CA LYS A 26 -17.07 12.63 7.63
C LYS A 26 -17.71 11.26 7.34
N ALA A 27 -18.01 10.96 6.08
CA ALA A 27 -18.51 9.65 5.67
C ALA A 27 -17.39 8.60 5.47
N ASP A 28 -16.13 9.03 5.51
CA ASP A 28 -15.00 8.13 5.37
C ASP A 28 -14.61 7.54 6.74
N TYR A 29 -14.30 6.25 6.75
CA TYR A 29 -13.72 5.54 7.89
C TYR A 29 -12.25 5.34 7.66
N ILE A 30 -11.44 5.65 8.65
CA ILE A 30 -9.97 5.65 8.56
C ILE A 30 -9.40 4.39 9.20
N TYR A 31 -8.47 3.73 8.53
CA TYR A 31 -7.77 2.58 9.07
C TYR A 31 -6.78 3.00 10.17
N THR A 32 -6.85 2.33 11.33
CA THR A 32 -6.12 2.71 12.54
C THR A 32 -5.11 1.66 12.97
N ASN A 33 -4.26 2.04 13.94
CA ASN A 33 -3.29 1.15 14.57
C ASN A 33 -3.92 -0.04 15.31
N ASN A 34 -5.21 0.03 15.62
CA ASN A 34 -5.98 -1.08 16.22
C ASN A 34 -6.53 -2.04 15.17
N LYS A 35 -6.08 -1.92 13.90
CA LYS A 35 -6.53 -2.73 12.76
C LYS A 35 -8.02 -2.62 12.46
N THR A 36 -8.65 -1.52 12.82
CA THR A 36 -10.07 -1.23 12.61
C THR A 36 -10.26 0.04 11.81
N PHE A 37 -11.42 0.17 11.18
CA PHE A 37 -11.84 1.41 10.54
C PHE A 37 -12.65 2.25 11.54
N VAL A 38 -12.23 3.50 11.76
CA VAL A 38 -12.82 4.42 12.73
C VAL A 38 -13.35 5.66 12.05
N GLU A 39 -14.49 6.14 12.50
CA GLU A 39 -15.12 7.36 12.01
C GLU A 39 -14.29 8.62 12.32
N ILE A 40 -14.36 9.56 11.40
CA ILE A 40 -13.77 10.88 11.57
C ILE A 40 -14.65 11.73 12.48
N ASP A 41 -14.08 12.20 13.58
CA ASP A 41 -14.72 13.16 14.46
C ASP A 41 -14.63 14.58 13.87
N GLU A 42 -13.42 14.99 13.51
CA GLU A 42 -13.16 16.36 13.07
C GLU A 42 -12.10 16.43 11.96
N ILE A 43 -12.36 17.24 10.95
CA ILE A 43 -11.37 17.64 9.95
C ILE A 43 -11.28 19.15 9.97
N ASN A 44 -10.13 19.69 10.34
CA ASN A 44 -9.91 21.13 10.37
C ASN A 44 -8.89 21.55 9.32
N LYS A 45 -9.20 22.62 8.63
CA LYS A 45 -8.27 23.27 7.70
C LYS A 45 -7.75 24.56 8.38
N ILE A 46 -6.43 24.63 8.53
CA ILE A 46 -5.76 25.74 9.21
C ILE A 46 -4.79 26.38 8.21
N ASN A 47 -5.01 27.63 7.91
CA ASN A 47 -4.06 28.40 7.10
C ASN A 47 -2.91 28.84 7.99
N VAL A 48 -1.70 28.42 7.65
CA VAL A 48 -0.50 28.78 8.35
C VAL A 48 0.37 29.73 7.54
N LYS A 49 1.16 30.54 8.24
CA LYS A 49 2.19 31.39 7.65
C LYS A 49 3.52 31.06 8.32
N ASN A 50 4.59 31.02 7.53
CA ASN A 50 5.95 30.77 8.03
C ASN A 50 6.07 29.48 8.86
N TYR A 51 5.37 28.41 8.46
CA TYR A 51 5.37 27.15 9.17
C TYR A 51 6.47 26.21 8.66
N TYR A 52 7.23 25.63 9.60
CA TYR A 52 8.30 24.68 9.25
C TYR A 52 7.72 23.28 9.13
N LEU A 53 8.02 22.64 8.01
CA LEU A 53 7.71 21.24 7.76
C LEU A 53 9.00 20.44 7.71
N TYR A 54 8.92 19.19 8.12
CA TYR A 54 9.98 18.21 7.93
C TYR A 54 9.71 17.44 6.64
N LYS A 55 10.69 17.46 5.75
CA LYS A 55 10.69 16.68 4.52
C LYS A 55 11.29 15.32 4.81
N ILE A 56 10.50 14.27 4.70
CA ILE A 56 10.91 12.90 4.94
C ILE A 56 10.96 12.18 3.60
N LYS A 57 12.05 11.46 3.35
CA LYS A 57 12.19 10.51 2.26
C LYS A 57 12.64 9.17 2.82
N THR A 58 11.98 8.09 2.46
CA THR A 58 12.38 6.73 2.84
C THR A 58 13.04 6.03 1.65
N PHE A 59 13.71 4.91 1.87
CA PHE A 59 14.22 4.06 0.80
C PHE A 59 13.09 3.46 -0.05
N TYR A 60 11.91 3.42 0.51
CA TYR A 60 10.74 2.80 -0.07
C TYR A 60 9.82 3.76 -0.83
N ASN A 61 9.76 5.01 -0.40
CA ASN A 61 8.87 6.00 -1.00
C ASN A 61 9.59 6.85 -2.04
N ILE A 62 8.95 7.03 -3.19
CA ILE A 62 9.47 7.85 -4.28
C ILE A 62 9.35 9.32 -3.95
N ASP A 63 8.20 9.70 -3.36
CA ASP A 63 7.90 11.08 -3.03
C ASP A 63 8.53 11.53 -1.71
N ASN A 64 8.61 12.83 -1.57
CA ASN A 64 8.94 13.45 -0.31
C ASN A 64 7.64 13.76 0.44
N TYR A 65 7.59 13.42 1.71
CA TYR A 65 6.48 13.77 2.59
C TYR A 65 6.81 14.96 3.45
N TYR A 66 5.79 15.74 3.78
CA TYR A 66 5.95 16.96 4.54
C TYR A 66 5.02 16.94 5.75
N LEU A 67 5.60 16.86 6.95
CA LEU A 67 4.88 16.80 8.23
C LEU A 67 5.34 17.90 9.17
N GLY A 68 4.43 18.36 10.04
CA GLY A 68 4.79 19.22 11.15
C GLY A 68 5.69 18.49 12.16
N GLY A 69 6.58 19.21 12.83
CA GLY A 69 7.56 18.63 13.76
C GLY A 69 6.94 17.89 14.94
N THR A 70 5.73 18.24 15.34
CA THR A 70 4.97 17.64 16.45
C THR A 70 4.15 16.42 16.07
N ASN A 71 4.02 16.11 14.77
CA ASN A 71 3.40 14.88 14.34
C ASN A 71 4.28 13.71 14.74
N LYS A 72 3.68 12.63 15.24
CA LYS A 72 4.42 11.45 15.65
C LYS A 72 4.26 10.35 14.61
N ILE A 73 5.37 9.69 14.30
CA ILE A 73 5.42 8.54 13.39
C ILE A 73 5.80 7.30 14.18
N TYR A 74 5.18 6.17 13.88
CA TYR A 74 5.53 4.89 14.48
C TYR A 74 6.82 4.36 13.91
N CYS A 75 7.85 4.25 14.75
CA CYS A 75 9.20 3.88 14.29
C CYS A 75 9.99 3.08 15.33
N ILE A 76 11.06 2.44 14.86
CA ILE A 76 12.14 1.87 15.68
C ILE A 76 13.35 2.79 15.57
N GLN A 77 13.92 3.12 16.72
CA GLN A 77 15.18 3.85 16.86
C GLN A 77 16.30 2.95 17.41
N ASN A 78 17.50 3.46 17.46
CA ASN A 78 18.66 2.83 18.11
C ASN A 78 19.17 1.53 17.46
N ILE A 79 18.82 1.26 16.20
CA ILE A 79 19.51 0.23 15.44
C ILE A 79 20.85 0.83 14.97
N PRO A 80 22.01 0.22 15.29
CA PRO A 80 23.31 0.70 14.87
C PRO A 80 23.40 0.84 13.34
N TYR A 81 24.06 1.88 12.88
CA TYR A 81 24.12 2.24 11.46
C TYR A 81 24.87 1.21 10.58
N ASP A 82 25.75 0.43 11.17
CA ASP A 82 26.60 -0.56 10.54
C ASP A 82 25.94 -1.95 10.43
N ILE A 83 24.78 -2.14 11.07
CA ILE A 83 24.02 -3.40 10.96
C ILE A 83 23.41 -3.51 9.55
N LYS A 84 23.67 -4.64 8.92
CA LYS A 84 23.06 -4.97 7.63
C LYS A 84 21.56 -5.22 7.80
N ILE A 85 20.77 -4.80 6.84
CA ILE A 85 19.30 -4.93 6.86
C ILE A 85 18.83 -6.36 7.19
N LYS A 86 19.48 -7.38 6.64
CA LYS A 86 19.16 -8.78 6.89
C LYS A 86 19.34 -9.23 8.36
N ASP A 87 20.15 -8.50 9.10
CA ASP A 87 20.49 -8.80 10.50
C ASP A 87 19.68 -7.92 11.47
N CYS A 88 18.94 -6.90 10.96
CA CYS A 88 18.19 -5.97 11.79
C CYS A 88 17.09 -6.65 12.59
N GLN A 89 16.37 -7.62 12.01
CA GLN A 89 15.33 -8.36 12.72
C GLN A 89 15.89 -9.02 13.98
N SER A 90 16.93 -9.86 13.82
CA SER A 90 17.56 -10.54 14.95
C SER A 90 18.17 -9.57 15.97
N PHE A 91 18.70 -8.43 15.49
CA PHE A 91 19.19 -7.40 16.40
C PHE A 91 18.07 -6.82 17.26
N VAL A 92 16.93 -6.45 16.68
CA VAL A 92 15.77 -5.89 17.39
C VAL A 92 15.20 -6.92 18.37
N GLU A 93 15.07 -8.19 17.97
CA GLU A 93 14.58 -9.28 18.82
C GLU A 93 15.45 -9.47 20.07
N ASN A 94 16.76 -9.34 19.93
CA ASN A 94 17.71 -9.46 21.05
C ASN A 94 17.84 -8.18 21.89
N ASN A 95 17.37 -7.04 21.39
CA ASN A 95 17.51 -5.73 22.02
C ASN A 95 16.17 -5.00 22.22
N THR A 96 15.11 -5.73 22.53
CA THR A 96 13.73 -5.19 22.63
C THR A 96 13.57 -4.04 23.59
N ARG A 97 14.41 -3.91 24.62
CA ARG A 97 14.37 -2.78 25.57
C ARG A 97 14.86 -1.47 24.96
N ILE A 98 15.76 -1.54 23.99
CA ILE A 98 16.40 -0.36 23.38
C ILE A 98 15.71 -0.02 22.07
N CYS A 99 15.30 -1.04 21.30
CA CYS A 99 14.70 -0.91 19.98
C CYS A 99 13.17 -1.08 20.03
N LEU A 100 12.51 -0.64 21.12
CA LEU A 100 11.06 -0.73 21.25
C LEU A 100 10.36 0.15 20.21
N PRO A 101 9.46 -0.42 19.38
CA PRO A 101 8.65 0.38 18.47
C PRO A 101 7.79 1.40 19.23
N THR A 102 7.88 2.67 18.86
CA THR A 102 7.17 3.75 19.54
C THR A 102 6.83 4.91 18.60
N PHE A 103 5.96 5.81 19.06
CA PHE A 103 5.60 7.02 18.32
C PHE A 103 6.57 8.16 18.66
N ILE A 104 7.38 8.56 17.68
CA ILE A 104 8.42 9.60 17.81
C ILE A 104 7.99 10.86 17.05
N ASN A 105 8.22 12.04 17.63
CA ASN A 105 7.96 13.29 16.91
C ASN A 105 8.78 13.35 15.61
N THR A 106 8.20 13.90 14.59
CA THR A 106 8.90 14.07 13.30
C THR A 106 10.18 14.91 13.45
N SER A 107 10.21 15.85 14.43
CA SER A 107 11.40 16.64 14.74
C SER A 107 12.58 15.84 15.31
N ASP A 108 12.29 14.70 15.90
CA ASP A 108 13.26 13.87 16.64
C ASP A 108 13.72 12.65 15.81
N LEU A 109 13.16 12.48 14.60
CA LEU A 109 13.54 11.42 13.67
C LEU A 109 14.88 11.71 13.01
N THR A 110 15.61 10.64 12.71
CA THR A 110 16.90 10.65 12.03
C THR A 110 16.93 9.74 10.80
N GLU A 111 18.00 9.81 10.02
CA GLU A 111 18.22 8.92 8.87
C GLU A 111 18.56 7.47 9.29
N PHE A 112 18.73 7.22 10.58
CA PHE A 112 19.00 5.88 11.13
C PHE A 112 17.75 5.17 11.60
N ASP A 113 16.62 5.86 11.66
CA ASP A 113 15.35 5.33 12.15
C ASP A 113 14.62 4.54 11.07
N TYR A 114 13.78 3.60 11.53
CA TYR A 114 12.97 2.73 10.68
C TYR A 114 11.50 2.99 10.94
N ILE A 115 10.74 3.30 9.88
CA ILE A 115 9.30 3.51 9.95
C ILE A 115 8.58 2.17 9.77
N GLY A 116 7.58 1.92 10.63
CA GLY A 116 6.76 0.72 10.62
C GLY A 116 5.50 0.86 9.78
N PHE A 117 5.29 -0.12 8.91
CA PHE A 117 4.06 -0.27 8.15
C PHE A 117 3.39 -1.60 8.52
N PRO A 118 2.08 -1.65 8.80
CA PRO A 118 1.43 -2.86 9.27
C PRO A 118 1.48 -3.97 8.22
N TYR A 119 1.81 -5.17 8.68
CA TYR A 119 1.87 -6.39 7.90
C TYR A 119 0.98 -7.43 8.55
N ASN A 120 0.10 -8.03 7.79
CA ASN A 120 -0.80 -9.06 8.31
C ASN A 120 -0.25 -10.43 7.91
N ASN A 121 0.38 -11.13 8.86
CA ASN A 121 0.90 -12.48 8.68
C ASN A 121 0.00 -13.49 9.39
N ASP A 122 -1.31 -13.36 9.28
CA ASP A 122 -2.24 -14.34 9.84
C ASP A 122 -2.19 -15.62 8.97
N ASN A 123 -1.01 -16.29 8.99
CA ASN A 123 -0.79 -17.62 8.39
C ASN A 123 -1.63 -18.72 9.10
N ASN A 124 -2.42 -18.34 10.11
CA ASN A 124 -3.22 -19.26 10.91
C ASN A 124 -4.62 -19.50 10.37
N ASP A 125 -4.97 -18.93 9.22
CA ASP A 125 -6.22 -19.30 8.55
C ASP A 125 -6.10 -20.73 7.97
N ASN A 126 -6.22 -21.72 8.87
CA ASN A 126 -6.52 -23.12 8.54
C ASN A 126 -7.95 -23.26 7.94
N ASN A 127 -8.44 -22.23 7.30
CA ASN A 127 -9.67 -22.30 6.55
C ASN A 127 -9.37 -23.04 5.26
N ASN A 128 -9.84 -24.28 5.21
CA ASN A 128 -10.04 -25.06 3.99
C ASN A 128 -11.05 -24.32 3.09
N ASP A 129 -10.70 -23.12 2.63
CA ASP A 129 -11.46 -22.39 1.64
C ASP A 129 -11.32 -23.14 0.32
N ASN A 130 -12.44 -23.65 -0.16
CA ASN A 130 -12.57 -24.48 -1.34
C ASN A 130 -11.84 -23.89 -2.55
N ASP A 131 -11.21 -24.75 -3.38
CA ASP A 131 -10.53 -24.44 -4.66
C ASP A 131 -11.34 -23.51 -5.60
N ASN A 132 -12.67 -23.48 -5.45
CA ASN A 132 -13.56 -22.62 -6.22
C ASN A 132 -13.39 -21.13 -5.90
N ASN A 133 -13.00 -20.78 -4.68
CA ASN A 133 -12.82 -19.38 -4.27
C ASN A 133 -11.48 -18.83 -4.76
N ASP A 134 -10.45 -19.66 -4.80
CA ASP A 134 -9.12 -19.29 -5.26
C ASP A 134 -9.12 -18.82 -6.72
N ASN A 135 -9.89 -19.50 -7.56
CA ASN A 135 -10.06 -19.14 -8.97
C ASN A 135 -10.74 -17.78 -9.15
N ASN A 136 -11.68 -17.44 -8.27
CA ASN A 136 -12.30 -16.12 -8.28
C ASN A 136 -11.27 -15.03 -7.97
N TYR A 137 -10.46 -15.16 -6.94
CA TYR A 137 -9.43 -14.16 -6.59
C TYR A 137 -8.35 -14.05 -7.65
N ARG A 138 -7.94 -15.16 -8.27
CA ARG A 138 -7.02 -15.14 -9.41
C ARG A 138 -7.61 -14.36 -10.59
N PHE A 139 -8.88 -14.58 -10.92
CA PHE A 139 -9.56 -13.83 -11.96
C PHE A 139 -9.68 -12.33 -11.62
N GLN A 140 -10.06 -12.00 -10.39
CA GLN A 140 -10.08 -10.61 -9.90
C GLN A 140 -8.72 -9.93 -10.02
N GLY A 141 -7.63 -10.67 -9.83
CA GLY A 141 -6.27 -10.18 -10.07
C GLY A 141 -6.00 -9.84 -11.52
N LEU A 142 -6.41 -10.69 -12.46
CA LEU A 142 -6.28 -10.43 -13.90
C LEU A 142 -6.99 -9.15 -14.33
N VAL A 143 -8.18 -8.88 -13.77
CA VAL A 143 -9.00 -7.72 -14.12
C VAL A 143 -8.77 -6.50 -13.21
N LEU A 144 -7.83 -6.55 -12.28
CA LEU A 144 -7.58 -5.51 -11.29
C LEU A 144 -7.34 -4.12 -11.91
N MET A 145 -6.70 -4.07 -13.08
CA MET A 145 -6.48 -2.86 -13.86
C MET A 145 -7.67 -2.46 -14.73
N LYS A 146 -8.84 -3.07 -14.51
CA LYS A 146 -10.06 -2.87 -15.31
C LYS A 146 -9.85 -3.11 -16.80
N GLN A 147 -8.96 -4.03 -17.12
CA GLN A 147 -8.72 -4.43 -18.51
C GLN A 147 -9.83 -5.39 -18.96
N THR A 148 -10.39 -5.12 -20.14
CA THR A 148 -11.49 -5.89 -20.74
C THR A 148 -11.07 -6.67 -21.97
N THR A 149 -9.86 -6.42 -22.45
CA THR A 149 -9.31 -7.07 -23.65
C THR A 149 -7.91 -7.56 -23.34
N PHE A 150 -7.71 -8.86 -23.49
CA PHE A 150 -6.45 -9.54 -23.25
C PHE A 150 -5.90 -10.07 -24.58
N ASN A 151 -4.71 -9.59 -24.96
CA ASN A 151 -3.97 -10.09 -26.13
C ASN A 151 -2.83 -10.98 -25.61
N LEU A 152 -3.01 -12.29 -25.68
CA LEU A 152 -2.15 -13.27 -25.04
C LEU A 152 -1.37 -14.07 -26.07
N ASN A 153 -0.08 -14.26 -25.86
CA ASN A 153 0.74 -15.13 -26.70
C ASN A 153 0.38 -16.59 -26.42
N ASN A 154 0.04 -17.36 -27.47
CA ASN A 154 -0.43 -18.74 -27.37
C ASN A 154 0.56 -19.68 -26.67
N ASN A 155 1.85 -19.46 -26.88
CA ASN A 155 2.89 -20.31 -26.30
C ASN A 155 3.26 -19.89 -24.86
N LEU A 156 3.33 -18.57 -24.59
CA LEU A 156 3.78 -18.05 -23.31
C LEU A 156 2.67 -18.01 -22.26
N ASN A 157 1.43 -17.78 -22.68
CA ASN A 157 0.29 -17.57 -21.80
C ASN A 157 -0.76 -18.68 -21.87
N LYS A 158 -0.41 -19.88 -22.37
CA LYS A 158 -1.38 -20.96 -22.56
C LYS A 158 -2.20 -21.24 -21.30
N ALA A 159 -1.55 -21.41 -20.15
CA ALA A 159 -2.23 -21.71 -18.88
C ALA A 159 -3.18 -20.57 -18.44
N THR A 160 -2.85 -19.31 -18.75
CA THR A 160 -3.70 -18.15 -18.45
C THR A 160 -4.90 -18.09 -19.41
N ILE A 161 -4.69 -18.41 -20.69
CA ILE A 161 -5.76 -18.50 -21.70
C ILE A 161 -6.76 -19.58 -21.30
N ASP A 162 -6.28 -20.80 -21.02
CA ASP A 162 -7.12 -21.94 -20.62
C ASP A 162 -7.90 -21.61 -19.33
N PHE A 163 -7.25 -20.97 -18.37
CA PHE A 163 -7.91 -20.53 -17.15
C PHE A 163 -9.00 -19.48 -17.41
N LEU A 164 -8.71 -18.45 -18.21
CA LEU A 164 -9.69 -17.39 -18.51
C LEU A 164 -10.93 -17.98 -19.18
N ILE A 165 -10.74 -18.80 -20.21
CA ILE A 165 -11.87 -19.43 -20.92
C ILE A 165 -12.70 -20.27 -19.95
N SER A 166 -12.05 -21.18 -19.21
CA SER A 166 -12.74 -22.04 -18.23
C SER A 166 -13.49 -21.23 -17.16
N TYR A 167 -12.91 -20.12 -16.69
CA TYR A 167 -13.54 -19.27 -15.70
C TYR A 167 -14.76 -18.52 -16.25
N LEU A 168 -14.63 -17.94 -17.46
CA LEU A 168 -15.71 -17.20 -18.12
C LEU A 168 -16.88 -18.12 -18.43
N ASP A 169 -16.61 -19.32 -18.99
CA ASP A 169 -17.63 -20.33 -19.29
C ASP A 169 -18.35 -20.81 -18.02
N LYS A 170 -17.60 -21.13 -16.97
CA LYS A 170 -18.18 -21.61 -15.68
C LYS A 170 -19.09 -20.57 -15.02
N ASN A 171 -18.78 -19.28 -15.18
CA ASN A 171 -19.54 -18.19 -14.57
C ASN A 171 -20.54 -17.55 -15.56
N GLU A 172 -20.74 -18.15 -16.73
CA GLU A 172 -21.69 -17.70 -17.75
C GLU A 172 -21.44 -16.26 -18.22
N ILE A 173 -20.16 -15.81 -18.18
CA ILE A 173 -19.76 -14.47 -18.59
C ILE A 173 -19.56 -14.48 -20.11
N ARG A 174 -20.25 -13.61 -20.83
CA ARG A 174 -20.15 -13.50 -22.29
C ARG A 174 -18.81 -12.90 -22.69
N TYR A 175 -18.15 -13.53 -23.67
CA TYR A 175 -16.90 -13.04 -24.22
C TYR A 175 -16.80 -13.29 -25.72
N GLU A 176 -15.94 -12.51 -26.37
CA GLU A 176 -15.52 -12.70 -27.77
C GLU A 176 -14.09 -13.24 -27.76
N MET A 177 -13.82 -14.23 -28.62
CA MET A 177 -12.48 -14.77 -28.74
C MET A 177 -12.05 -14.77 -30.23
N PHE A 178 -10.87 -14.20 -30.43
CA PHE A 178 -10.19 -14.20 -31.73
C PHE A 178 -8.85 -14.90 -31.55
N ASN A 179 -8.64 -15.96 -32.33
CA ASN A 179 -7.43 -16.77 -32.26
C ASN A 179 -6.71 -16.78 -33.59
N ASN A 180 -5.39 -16.57 -33.58
CA ASN A 180 -4.49 -16.81 -34.67
C ASN A 180 -3.34 -17.73 -34.22
N ASN A 181 -2.40 -18.06 -35.12
CA ASN A 181 -1.29 -18.97 -34.79
C ASN A 181 -0.36 -18.46 -33.65
N ILE A 182 -0.37 -17.18 -33.34
CA ILE A 182 0.58 -16.54 -32.40
C ILE A 182 -0.13 -16.03 -31.17
N THR A 183 -1.32 -15.46 -31.33
CA THR A 183 -2.02 -14.75 -30.22
C THR A 183 -3.49 -15.14 -30.15
N THR A 184 -3.99 -15.19 -28.92
CA THR A 184 -5.42 -15.26 -28.60
C THR A 184 -5.84 -13.93 -28.00
N THR A 185 -6.87 -13.32 -28.55
CA THR A 185 -7.52 -12.14 -27.99
C THR A 185 -8.83 -12.57 -27.35
N ILE A 186 -9.00 -12.27 -26.06
CA ILE A 186 -10.22 -12.51 -25.30
C ILE A 186 -10.77 -11.16 -24.87
N LYS A 187 -12.03 -10.89 -25.16
CA LYS A 187 -12.72 -9.65 -24.82
C LYS A 187 -14.05 -9.93 -24.16
N PHE A 188 -14.33 -9.28 -23.05
CA PHE A 188 -15.58 -9.37 -22.29
C PHE A 188 -15.99 -8.02 -21.72
N ASN A 189 -17.24 -7.93 -21.21
CA ASN A 189 -17.74 -6.71 -20.57
C ASN A 189 -17.54 -6.79 -19.04
N LEU A 190 -16.99 -5.74 -18.43
CA LEU A 190 -16.86 -5.64 -16.98
C LEU A 190 -18.20 -5.48 -16.26
N ASP A 191 -19.23 -4.99 -16.94
CA ASP A 191 -20.57 -4.85 -16.37
C ASP A 191 -21.19 -6.21 -16.00
N ASP A 192 -20.73 -7.29 -16.65
CA ASP A 192 -21.13 -8.67 -16.37
C ASP A 192 -20.38 -9.28 -15.15
N ILE A 193 -19.45 -8.51 -14.56
CA ILE A 193 -18.53 -9.00 -13.53
C ILE A 193 -18.65 -8.17 -12.27
N LYS A 194 -18.90 -8.81 -11.14
CA LYS A 194 -18.75 -8.15 -9.84
C LYS A 194 -17.26 -8.01 -9.51
N LEU A 195 -16.71 -6.81 -9.73
CA LEU A 195 -15.35 -6.50 -9.29
C LEU A 195 -15.28 -6.34 -7.77
N LEU A 196 -14.17 -6.80 -7.18
CA LEU A 196 -13.88 -6.55 -5.78
C LEU A 196 -13.68 -5.05 -5.53
N THR A 197 -14.40 -4.53 -4.55
CA THR A 197 -14.17 -3.19 -4.03
C THR A 197 -12.89 -3.15 -3.19
N MET A 198 -12.35 -1.96 -2.97
CA MET A 198 -11.18 -1.81 -2.09
C MET A 198 -11.46 -2.26 -0.66
N THR A 199 -12.70 -2.13 -0.19
CA THR A 199 -13.12 -2.64 1.12
C THR A 199 -13.03 -4.15 1.18
N GLU A 200 -13.55 -4.84 0.15
CA GLU A 200 -13.46 -6.30 0.05
C GLU A 200 -11.99 -6.74 -0.04
N ILE A 201 -11.17 -6.10 -0.89
CA ILE A 201 -9.72 -6.38 -0.99
C ILE A 201 -9.01 -6.19 0.36
N ASN A 202 -9.38 -5.17 1.12
CA ASN A 202 -8.79 -4.92 2.44
C ASN A 202 -9.16 -6.00 3.47
N ASN A 203 -10.26 -6.71 3.27
CA ASN A 203 -10.72 -7.79 4.15
C ASN A 203 -10.27 -9.19 3.70
N LEU A 204 -9.59 -9.32 2.55
CA LEU A 204 -9.04 -10.60 2.10
C LEU A 204 -7.99 -11.13 3.07
N ASN A 205 -8.04 -12.44 3.30
CA ASN A 205 -7.00 -13.14 4.04
C ASN A 205 -5.71 -13.32 3.20
N TYR A 206 -4.66 -13.86 3.82
CA TYR A 206 -3.35 -14.02 3.18
C TYR A 206 -3.39 -14.85 1.89
N ASN A 207 -4.11 -15.99 1.88
CA ASN A 207 -4.19 -16.89 0.72
C ASN A 207 -4.97 -16.25 -0.42
N GLN A 208 -6.08 -15.60 -0.13
CA GLN A 208 -6.89 -14.86 -1.10
C GLN A 208 -6.09 -13.74 -1.76
N VAL A 209 -5.30 -12.99 -0.98
CA VAL A 209 -4.42 -11.95 -1.52
C VAL A 209 -3.31 -12.55 -2.39
N LYS A 210 -2.74 -13.70 -2.02
CA LYS A 210 -1.76 -14.41 -2.87
C LYS A 210 -2.35 -14.77 -4.22
N MET A 211 -3.58 -15.29 -4.26
CA MET A 211 -4.24 -15.64 -5.50
C MET A 211 -4.56 -14.40 -6.35
N LEU A 212 -4.98 -13.30 -5.71
CA LEU A 212 -5.17 -12.01 -6.38
C LEU A 212 -3.86 -11.53 -7.03
N ILE A 213 -2.75 -11.55 -6.29
CA ILE A 213 -1.43 -11.16 -6.80
C ILE A 213 -0.99 -12.08 -7.93
N LYS A 214 -1.17 -13.39 -7.80
CA LYS A 214 -0.84 -14.37 -8.86
C LYS A 214 -1.53 -14.01 -10.17
N GLY A 215 -2.84 -13.80 -10.16
CA GLY A 215 -3.57 -13.41 -11.37
C GLY A 215 -3.07 -12.08 -11.93
N PHE A 216 -2.80 -11.10 -11.07
CA PHE A 216 -2.27 -9.79 -11.47
C PHE A 216 -0.89 -9.91 -12.16
N GLU A 217 0.01 -10.72 -11.63
CA GLU A 217 1.37 -10.91 -12.16
C GLU A 217 1.41 -11.71 -13.49
N GLU A 218 0.41 -12.54 -13.75
CA GLU A 218 0.35 -13.33 -14.98
C GLU A 218 0.32 -12.48 -16.26
N LEU A 219 -0.21 -11.27 -16.19
CA LEU A 219 -0.38 -10.37 -17.32
C LEU A 219 0.50 -9.12 -17.28
N ASN A 220 1.05 -8.82 -16.11
CA ASN A 220 1.75 -7.57 -15.91
C ASN A 220 3.23 -7.82 -15.56
N SER A 221 4.14 -7.39 -16.42
CA SER A 221 5.59 -7.37 -16.13
C SER A 221 6.09 -5.99 -15.71
N THR A 222 5.39 -4.95 -16.18
CA THR A 222 5.69 -3.56 -15.85
C THR A 222 4.40 -2.75 -15.94
N ILE A 223 4.12 -1.96 -14.91
CA ILE A 223 2.99 -1.05 -14.89
C ILE A 223 3.53 0.37 -14.92
N SER A 224 2.93 1.20 -15.77
CA SER A 224 3.20 2.63 -15.81
C SER A 224 1.89 3.38 -15.57
N THR A 225 1.84 4.20 -14.52
CA THR A 225 0.64 4.98 -14.19
C THR A 225 0.99 6.37 -13.70
N THR A 226 0.17 7.36 -14.09
CA THR A 226 0.20 8.71 -13.53
C THR A 226 -0.55 8.79 -12.20
N GLU A 227 -1.38 7.79 -11.89
CA GLU A 227 -2.23 7.79 -10.71
C GLU A 227 -1.46 7.31 -9.47
N LYS A 228 -1.12 8.25 -8.60
CA LYS A 228 -0.50 7.95 -7.31
C LYS A 228 -1.36 7.01 -6.45
N SER A 229 -2.68 7.18 -6.47
CA SER A 229 -3.63 6.34 -5.73
C SER A 229 -3.55 4.87 -6.14
N LEU A 230 -3.49 4.58 -7.44
CA LEU A 230 -3.36 3.21 -7.96
C LEU A 230 -2.06 2.57 -7.51
N PHE A 231 -0.93 3.31 -7.58
CA PHE A 231 0.34 2.81 -7.07
C PHE A 231 0.25 2.40 -5.60
N PHE A 232 -0.37 3.24 -4.75
CA PHE A 232 -0.51 2.93 -3.33
C PHE A 232 -1.53 1.82 -3.04
N GLN A 233 -2.55 1.65 -3.87
CA GLN A 233 -3.46 0.50 -3.79
C GLN A 233 -2.71 -0.82 -4.04
N LEU A 234 -1.93 -0.90 -5.11
CA LEU A 234 -1.09 -2.05 -5.41
C LEU A 234 -0.09 -2.31 -4.27
N LYS A 235 0.56 -1.27 -3.79
CA LYS A 235 1.47 -1.32 -2.66
C LYS A 235 0.82 -1.94 -1.42
N ASN A 236 -0.42 -1.55 -1.11
CA ASN A 236 -1.17 -2.10 0.03
C ASN A 236 -1.50 -3.59 -0.16
N ILE A 237 -1.86 -4.00 -1.37
CA ILE A 237 -2.13 -5.41 -1.69
C ILE A 237 -0.88 -6.26 -1.45
N TYR A 238 0.27 -5.85 -1.97
CA TYR A 238 1.54 -6.58 -1.78
C TYR A 238 2.01 -6.58 -0.33
N PHE A 239 1.76 -5.52 0.43
CA PHE A 239 2.07 -5.50 1.86
C PHE A 239 1.38 -6.58 2.66
N LYS A 240 0.16 -6.94 2.31
CA LYS A 240 -0.59 -7.99 3.01
C LYS A 240 0.11 -9.35 2.96
N VAL A 241 0.95 -9.58 1.98
CA VAL A 241 1.76 -10.81 1.84
C VAL A 241 3.24 -10.57 2.12
N GLY A 242 3.59 -9.46 2.76
CA GLY A 242 4.95 -9.16 3.19
C GLY A 242 5.89 -8.71 2.06
N ILE A 243 5.35 -8.32 0.91
CA ILE A 243 6.15 -7.88 -0.23
C ILE A 243 6.14 -6.35 -0.31
N LEU A 244 7.33 -5.77 -0.35
CA LEU A 244 7.52 -4.34 -0.50
C LEU A 244 7.55 -3.97 -1.99
N LEU A 245 6.45 -3.43 -2.50
CA LEU A 245 6.36 -2.97 -3.88
C LEU A 245 7.06 -1.62 -4.02
N SER A 246 8.10 -1.57 -4.82
CA SER A 246 8.82 -0.33 -5.15
C SER A 246 8.48 0.14 -6.56
N ALA A 247 8.61 1.44 -6.80
CA ALA A 247 8.47 2.02 -8.14
C ALA A 247 9.56 3.05 -8.40
N ASN A 248 9.84 3.28 -9.68
CA ASN A 248 10.61 4.42 -10.13
C ASN A 248 9.65 5.50 -10.65
N TYR A 249 9.98 6.77 -10.39
CA TYR A 249 9.21 7.88 -10.95
C TYR A 249 9.99 8.46 -12.14
N MET A 250 9.46 8.25 -13.33
CA MET A 250 10.07 8.66 -14.59
C MET A 250 9.01 9.28 -15.50
N ASN A 251 9.32 10.41 -16.12
CA ASN A 251 8.42 11.08 -17.07
C ASN A 251 6.99 11.27 -16.54
N ASN A 252 6.85 11.71 -15.30
CA ASN A 252 5.60 11.89 -14.59
C ASN A 252 4.77 10.60 -14.36
N ASN A 253 5.37 9.43 -14.51
CA ASN A 253 4.74 8.14 -14.28
C ASN A 253 5.42 7.39 -13.12
N TYR A 254 4.62 6.67 -12.34
CA TYR A 254 5.08 5.61 -11.45
C TYR A 254 5.27 4.34 -12.28
N VAL A 255 6.52 3.89 -12.41
CA VAL A 255 6.88 2.68 -13.15
C VAL A 255 7.19 1.59 -12.14
N ILE A 256 6.36 0.56 -12.13
CA ILE A 256 6.42 -0.58 -11.20
C ILE A 256 6.86 -1.80 -11.98
N LYS A 257 7.91 -2.48 -11.53
CA LYS A 257 8.32 -3.79 -12.06
C LYS A 257 7.61 -4.90 -11.32
N ILE A 258 7.15 -5.90 -12.05
CA ILE A 258 6.42 -7.06 -11.56
C ILE A 258 7.09 -8.34 -12.10
N PRO A 259 7.38 -9.35 -11.28
CA PRO A 259 7.33 -9.31 -9.82
C PRO A 259 8.32 -8.30 -9.22
N PRO A 260 8.09 -7.84 -7.99
CA PRO A 260 8.98 -6.90 -7.33
C PRO A 260 10.39 -7.45 -7.22
N GLN A 261 11.40 -6.59 -7.43
CA GLN A 261 12.79 -6.99 -7.23
C GLN A 261 13.04 -7.32 -5.75
N THR A 262 13.76 -8.43 -5.52
CA THR A 262 14.01 -8.99 -4.19
C THR A 262 15.06 -8.27 -3.36
N GLU A 263 15.57 -7.12 -3.78
CA GLU A 263 16.45 -6.30 -2.94
C GLU A 263 15.65 -5.71 -1.79
N THR A 264 15.73 -6.38 -0.66
CA THR A 264 14.99 -6.01 0.55
C THR A 264 15.76 -4.94 1.33
N ASN A 265 15.32 -3.69 1.22
CA ASN A 265 15.75 -2.61 2.12
C ASN A 265 14.82 -2.49 3.33
N TYR A 266 14.28 -3.61 3.80
CA TYR A 266 13.37 -3.70 4.93
C TYR A 266 13.59 -5.00 5.71
N PHE A 267 13.07 -5.06 6.92
CA PHE A 267 12.93 -6.28 7.69
C PHE A 267 11.52 -6.39 8.27
N ILE A 268 11.12 -7.60 8.66
CA ILE A 268 9.81 -7.86 9.27
C ILE A 268 10.02 -8.12 10.76
N TYR A 269 9.27 -7.44 11.60
CA TYR A 269 9.28 -7.65 13.04
C TYR A 269 7.93 -7.26 13.63
N ASN A 270 7.37 -8.09 14.50
CA ASN A 270 6.14 -7.85 15.25
C ASN A 270 4.94 -7.42 14.38
N ASN A 271 4.70 -8.13 13.26
CA ASN A 271 3.65 -7.84 12.27
C ASN A 271 3.75 -6.46 11.60
N TYR A 272 4.97 -5.94 11.49
CA TYR A 272 5.28 -4.74 10.73
C TYR A 272 6.44 -4.98 9.77
N ILE A 273 6.37 -4.33 8.62
CA ILE A 273 7.49 -4.14 7.71
C ILE A 273 8.18 -2.84 8.14
N TRP A 274 9.47 -2.91 8.42
CA TRP A 274 10.29 -1.78 8.86
C TRP A 274 11.24 -1.36 7.76
N PHE A 275 11.14 -0.11 7.32
CA PHE A 275 11.98 0.43 6.27
C PHE A 275 12.69 1.72 6.71
N LYS A 276 13.95 1.82 6.31
CA LYS A 276 14.85 2.88 6.75
C LYS A 276 14.45 4.24 6.18
N ILE A 277 14.59 5.29 6.97
CA ILE A 277 14.53 6.67 6.50
C ILE A 277 15.79 6.94 5.65
N LYS A 278 15.59 7.38 4.42
CA LYS A 278 16.69 7.74 3.51
C LYS A 278 17.22 9.15 3.76
N LYS A 279 16.31 10.06 4.07
CA LYS A 279 16.62 11.46 4.30
C LYS A 279 15.50 12.14 5.10
N ILE A 280 15.89 12.92 6.09
CA ILE A 280 15.01 13.84 6.79
C ILE A 280 15.64 15.21 6.85
N VAL A 281 14.91 16.24 6.48
CA VAL A 281 15.39 17.61 6.48
C VAL A 281 14.32 18.54 7.00
N LYS A 282 14.66 19.36 8.00
CA LYS A 282 13.85 20.50 8.35
C LYS A 282 13.88 21.48 7.19
N THR A 283 12.74 21.72 6.58
CA THR A 283 12.68 22.66 5.46
C THR A 283 12.74 24.06 5.99
N GLN A 284 13.66 24.88 5.44
CA GLN A 284 13.66 26.34 5.69
C GLN A 284 12.54 27.04 4.91
N VAL A 285 11.76 26.29 4.13
CA VAL A 285 10.66 26.84 3.34
C VAL A 285 9.56 27.23 4.29
N ASN A 286 9.36 28.51 4.45
CA ASN A 286 8.18 29.08 5.11
C ASN A 286 6.95 28.59 4.34
N TYR A 287 6.36 27.47 4.78
CA TYR A 287 5.13 26.99 4.18
C TYR A 287 4.00 27.98 4.45
N ASN A 288 3.47 28.53 3.39
CA ASN A 288 2.30 29.39 3.41
C ASN A 288 1.16 28.65 2.72
N GLY A 289 0.17 28.21 3.46
CA GLY A 289 -0.96 27.49 2.88
C GLY A 289 -1.76 26.68 3.91
N PRO A 290 -2.73 25.92 3.42
CA PRO A 290 -3.55 25.11 4.30
C PRO A 290 -2.82 23.87 4.79
N LEU A 291 -2.82 23.66 6.09
CA LEU A 291 -2.58 22.38 6.73
C LEU A 291 -3.90 21.79 7.23
N LEU A 292 -3.96 20.49 7.26
CA LEU A 292 -5.14 19.75 7.73
C LEU A 292 -4.83 19.08 9.06
N SER A 293 -5.82 19.08 9.93
CA SER A 293 -5.80 18.35 11.18
C SER A 293 -6.94 17.33 11.16
N LEU A 294 -6.62 16.08 11.44
CA LEU A 294 -7.56 14.98 11.49
C LEU A 294 -7.69 14.49 12.93
N LYS A 295 -8.92 14.34 13.42
CA LYS A 295 -9.24 13.72 14.69
C LYS A 295 -10.22 12.59 14.49
N LEU A 296 -9.90 11.42 15.03
CA LEU A 296 -10.77 10.25 15.01
C LEU A 296 -11.56 10.16 16.32
N LYS A 297 -12.75 9.56 16.29
CA LYS A 297 -13.63 9.44 17.47
C LYS A 297 -12.94 8.78 18.67
N ASN A 298 -12.08 7.80 18.43
CA ASN A 298 -11.38 7.06 19.47
C ASN A 298 -10.00 7.62 19.82
N ASN A 299 -9.59 8.78 19.27
CA ASN A 299 -8.23 9.33 19.34
C ASN A 299 -7.14 8.33 18.87
N ASP A 300 -7.50 7.39 18.01
CA ASP A 300 -6.58 6.42 17.44
C ASP A 300 -5.58 7.06 16.47
N LYS A 301 -4.49 6.32 16.22
CA LYS A 301 -3.49 6.70 15.22
C LYS A 301 -3.95 6.16 13.87
N PHE A 302 -3.81 6.96 12.82
CA PHE A 302 -4.26 6.57 11.49
C PHE A 302 -3.12 6.18 10.55
N LEU A 303 -3.42 5.27 9.63
CA LEU A 303 -2.48 4.81 8.63
C LEU A 303 -2.45 5.76 7.43
N SER A 304 -1.25 6.22 7.11
CA SER A 304 -0.94 7.01 5.93
C SER A 304 0.03 6.26 5.01
N GLU A 305 0.32 6.83 3.87
CA GLU A 305 1.31 6.31 2.92
C GLU A 305 2.75 6.21 3.47
N ILE A 306 3.06 6.84 4.60
CA ILE A 306 4.37 6.78 5.26
C ILE A 306 4.34 5.97 6.57
N GLY A 307 3.24 5.33 6.90
CA GLY A 307 3.05 4.60 8.15
C GLY A 307 2.00 5.23 9.06
N PHE A 308 1.95 4.79 10.32
CA PHE A 308 1.03 5.36 11.30
C PHE A 308 1.47 6.73 11.78
N ILE A 309 0.51 7.65 11.83
CA ILE A 309 0.67 9.03 12.31
C ILE A 309 -0.24 9.26 13.52
N SER A 310 0.28 10.01 14.49
CA SER A 310 -0.42 10.46 15.69
C SER A 310 -0.26 11.96 15.89
#